data_eaa00c151aeba644ccaab2e81dcb6c24
#
_entry.id   eaa00c151aeba644ccaab2e81dcb6c24
#
_cell.length_a   1.000
_cell.length_b   1.000
_cell.length_c   1.000
_cell.angle_alpha   90.00
_cell.angle_beta   90.00
_cell.angle_gamma   90.00
#
_symmetry.space_group_name_H-M   'P 1'
#
loop_
_entity.id
_entity.type
_entity.pdbx_description
1 polymer ?
#
loop_
_entity_poly.entity_id
_entity_poly.type
_entity_poly.pdbx_seq_one_letter_code
_entity_poly.pdbx_strand_id
1 'polypeptide(L)'
;MIHSTAIVSDTATIDPSVKIGAYSIIDDNVTIGANTIIEPHVVIKNYTKIGKNNHLYQFSSIGEDPQDLKYDGENTKLIIGDNNIFREYCTVNRGTVTGINETIIGCNNLFMAYSHIAHDCVIKDNCILSNAASLAGHVTPVSYTHLTLPTILLV
;
A
#
# COMPACT_ATOMS: atom_id res chain seq x y z
N MET A 1 7.20 13.81 12.59
CA MET A 1 6.84 13.55 14.02
C MET A 1 6.35 12.13 14.15
N ILE A 2 6.97 11.32 15.00
CA ILE A 2 6.59 9.92 15.25
C ILE A 2 5.96 9.85 16.65
N HIS A 3 4.77 9.25 16.74
CA HIS A 3 4.08 9.08 18.02
C HIS A 3 4.85 8.08 18.92
N SER A 4 4.89 8.31 20.22
CA SER A 4 5.68 7.51 21.16
C SER A 4 5.26 6.04 21.29
N THR A 5 4.05 5.70 20.87
CA THR A 5 3.53 4.31 20.85
C THR A 5 3.68 3.63 19.48
N ALA A 6 4.20 4.32 18.48
CA ALA A 6 4.51 3.69 17.20
C ALA A 6 5.74 2.78 17.34
N ILE A 7 5.71 1.63 16.68
CA ILE A 7 6.83 0.68 16.61
C ILE A 7 7.48 0.87 15.24
N VAL A 8 8.72 1.35 15.25
CA VAL A 8 9.47 1.62 14.02
C VAL A 8 10.79 0.88 14.08
N SER A 9 11.08 0.09 13.05
CA SER A 9 12.35 -0.64 12.95
C SER A 9 13.53 0.33 12.80
N ASP A 10 14.66 0.00 13.42
CA ASP A 10 15.92 0.73 13.30
C ASP A 10 16.49 0.70 11.87
N THR A 11 16.06 -0.25 11.05
CA THR A 11 16.49 -0.36 9.64
C THR A 11 15.60 0.42 8.68
N ALA A 12 14.49 0.99 9.15
CA ALA A 12 13.61 1.81 8.34
C ALA A 12 14.26 3.18 8.05
N THR A 13 14.12 3.63 6.81
CA THR A 13 14.60 4.96 6.37
C THR A 13 13.39 5.89 6.21
N ILE A 14 13.25 6.83 7.14
CA ILE A 14 12.08 7.71 7.21
C ILE A 14 12.53 9.16 7.09
N ASP A 15 11.95 9.90 6.14
CA ASP A 15 12.23 11.33 6.01
C ASP A 15 11.76 12.08 7.27
N PRO A 16 12.53 13.07 7.78
CA PRO A 16 12.19 13.79 9.00
C PRO A 16 10.83 14.50 9.01
N SER A 17 10.28 14.81 7.84
CA SER A 17 8.96 15.47 7.71
C SER A 17 7.77 14.52 7.85
N VAL A 18 8.00 13.21 7.85
CA VAL A 18 6.95 12.18 7.95
C VAL A 18 6.24 12.25 9.30
N LYS A 19 4.93 12.04 9.28
CA LYS A 19 4.12 11.91 10.49
C LYS A 19 3.65 10.47 10.64
N ILE A 20 3.87 9.88 11.81
CA ILE A 20 3.44 8.50 12.12
C ILE A 20 2.56 8.53 13.35
N GLY A 21 1.33 8.05 13.19
CA GLY A 21 0.30 7.99 14.22
C GLY A 21 0.54 6.90 15.26
N ALA A 22 -0.28 6.93 16.31
CA ALA A 22 -0.19 6.01 17.43
C ALA A 22 -0.41 4.55 17.01
N TYR A 23 0.34 3.63 17.62
CA TYR A 23 0.21 2.19 17.42
C TYR A 23 0.42 1.71 15.98
N SER A 24 1.03 2.53 15.13
CA SER A 24 1.44 2.10 13.79
C SER A 24 2.73 1.29 13.89
N ILE A 25 2.89 0.33 12.97
CA ILE A 25 4.05 -0.57 12.90
C ILE A 25 4.73 -0.38 11.55
N ILE A 26 6.02 -0.07 11.60
CA ILE A 26 6.88 0.07 10.42
C ILE A 26 7.99 -0.97 10.54
N ASP A 27 7.94 -1.97 9.66
CA ASP A 27 8.87 -3.10 9.67
C ASP A 27 10.25 -2.75 9.08
N ASP A 28 11.12 -3.76 9.02
CA ASP A 28 12.48 -3.67 8.52
C ASP A 28 12.53 -3.26 7.03
N ASN A 29 13.59 -2.53 6.65
CA ASN A 29 13.85 -2.17 5.25
C ASN A 29 12.71 -1.40 4.57
N VAL A 30 11.87 -0.70 5.34
CA VAL A 30 10.85 0.23 4.82
C VAL A 30 11.50 1.57 4.53
N THR A 31 11.14 2.20 3.41
CA THR A 31 11.53 3.57 3.08
C THR A 31 10.31 4.44 2.91
N ILE A 32 10.27 5.63 3.57
CA ILE A 32 9.14 6.55 3.50
C ILE A 32 9.63 7.95 3.15
N GLY A 33 9.14 8.47 2.03
CA GLY A 33 9.48 9.79 1.49
C GLY A 33 8.78 10.95 2.20
N ALA A 34 9.27 12.14 1.90
CA ALA A 34 8.91 13.39 2.57
C ALA A 34 7.40 13.67 2.61
N ASN A 35 6.96 14.33 3.69
CA ASN A 35 5.58 14.80 3.91
C ASN A 35 4.51 13.71 3.88
N THR A 36 4.88 12.45 3.93
CA THR A 36 3.92 11.34 4.02
C THR A 36 3.29 11.31 5.42
N ILE A 37 1.98 11.08 5.46
CA ILE A 37 1.20 10.98 6.69
C ILE A 37 0.74 9.54 6.85
N ILE A 38 1.05 8.95 7.99
CA ILE A 38 0.62 7.62 8.39
C ILE A 38 -0.26 7.80 9.62
N GLU A 39 -1.56 7.50 9.45
CA GLU A 39 -2.54 7.60 10.52
C GLU A 39 -2.35 6.49 11.57
N PRO A 40 -3.01 6.54 12.73
CA PRO A 40 -2.90 5.50 13.76
C PRO A 40 -3.26 4.09 13.26
N HIS A 41 -2.62 3.08 13.84
CA HIS A 41 -2.90 1.66 13.56
C HIS A 41 -2.66 1.23 12.09
N VAL A 42 -1.76 1.87 11.39
CA VAL A 42 -1.29 1.43 10.06
C VAL A 42 -0.14 0.45 10.23
N VAL A 43 -0.13 -0.62 9.44
CA VAL A 43 0.97 -1.56 9.37
C VAL A 43 1.65 -1.46 8.01
N ILE A 44 2.96 -1.21 8.01
CA ILE A 44 3.80 -1.21 6.79
C ILE A 44 4.84 -2.29 6.94
N LYS A 45 4.78 -3.26 6.04
CA LYS A 45 5.62 -4.45 6.06
C LYS A 45 6.95 -4.23 5.33
N ASN A 46 7.90 -5.11 5.62
CA ASN A 46 9.25 -5.09 5.09
C ASN A 46 9.32 -4.99 3.55
N TYR A 47 10.43 -4.45 3.03
CA TYR A 47 10.69 -4.24 1.60
C TYR A 47 9.66 -3.34 0.88
N THR A 48 8.96 -2.49 1.64
CA THR A 48 8.03 -1.48 1.09
C THR A 48 8.73 -0.14 0.93
N LYS A 49 8.64 0.45 -0.26
CA LYS A 49 9.12 1.80 -0.55
C LYS A 49 7.93 2.70 -0.87
N ILE A 50 7.77 3.78 -0.10
CA ILE A 50 6.71 4.78 -0.25
C ILE A 50 7.35 6.12 -0.63
N GLY A 51 6.85 6.74 -1.68
CA GLY A 51 7.27 8.06 -2.16
C GLY A 51 6.82 9.19 -1.23
N LYS A 52 6.70 10.41 -1.79
CA LYS A 52 6.39 11.65 -1.05
C LYS A 52 4.90 11.93 -1.01
N ASN A 53 4.48 12.74 -0.01
CA ASN A 53 3.12 13.28 0.08
C ASN A 53 2.00 12.24 0.04
N ASN A 54 2.27 11.00 0.45
CA ASN A 54 1.23 9.98 0.54
C ASN A 54 0.44 10.13 1.84
N HIS A 55 -0.82 9.68 1.85
CA HIS A 55 -1.64 9.66 3.06
C HIS A 55 -2.24 8.25 3.23
N LEU A 56 -1.83 7.59 4.29
CA LEU A 56 -2.26 6.23 4.64
C LEU A 56 -3.18 6.33 5.85
N TYR A 57 -4.45 6.00 5.66
CA TYR A 57 -5.46 6.06 6.72
C TYR A 57 -5.42 4.82 7.61
N GLN A 58 -6.00 4.98 8.80
CA GLN A 58 -5.96 3.98 9.87
C GLN A 58 -6.45 2.60 9.42
N PHE A 59 -5.88 1.58 10.03
CA PHE A 59 -6.15 0.16 9.79
C PHE A 59 -5.79 -0.34 8.38
N SER A 60 -4.98 0.40 7.64
CA SER A 60 -4.42 -0.08 6.37
C SER A 60 -3.26 -1.04 6.62
N SER A 61 -3.16 -2.10 5.78
CA SER A 61 -2.05 -3.06 5.78
C SER A 61 -1.32 -2.98 4.44
N ILE A 62 -0.11 -2.45 4.47
CA ILE A 62 0.65 -2.07 3.26
C ILE A 62 1.92 -2.90 3.17
N GLY A 63 2.04 -3.69 2.10
CA GLY A 63 3.21 -4.52 1.83
C GLY A 63 3.19 -5.89 2.52
N GLU A 64 2.02 -6.41 2.89
CA GLU A 64 1.90 -7.75 3.45
C GLU A 64 2.28 -8.83 2.43
N ASP A 65 2.54 -10.03 2.90
CA ASP A 65 2.88 -11.18 2.07
C ASP A 65 1.82 -11.44 1.00
N PRO A 66 2.23 -11.90 -0.19
CA PRO A 66 1.29 -12.30 -1.24
C PRO A 66 0.33 -13.37 -0.76
N GLN A 67 -0.95 -13.26 -1.14
CA GLN A 67 -1.94 -14.32 -0.91
C GLN A 67 -1.84 -15.37 -2.03
N ASP A 68 -0.68 -15.94 -2.21
CA ASP A 68 -0.37 -16.98 -3.20
C ASP A 68 0.20 -18.21 -2.48
N LEU A 69 -0.40 -19.37 -2.70
CA LEU A 69 0.04 -20.64 -2.10
C LEU A 69 1.47 -21.07 -2.51
N LYS A 70 2.02 -20.45 -3.54
CA LYS A 70 3.39 -20.71 -4.01
C LYS A 70 4.43 -19.81 -3.34
N TYR A 71 3.99 -18.80 -2.61
CA TYR A 71 4.90 -17.89 -1.90
C TYR A 71 5.50 -18.61 -0.70
N ASP A 72 6.83 -18.61 -0.60
CA ASP A 72 7.61 -19.32 0.44
C ASP A 72 8.53 -18.34 1.23
N GLY A 73 8.08 -17.10 1.41
CA GLY A 73 8.80 -16.10 2.22
C GLY A 73 9.89 -15.34 1.47
N GLU A 74 9.86 -15.28 0.15
CA GLU A 74 10.87 -14.60 -0.65
C GLU A 74 10.84 -13.07 -0.45
N ASN A 75 12.01 -12.45 -0.61
CA ASN A 75 12.19 -11.00 -0.45
C ASN A 75 11.70 -10.24 -1.68
N THR A 76 10.40 -10.18 -1.85
CA THR A 76 9.73 -9.41 -2.89
C THR A 76 9.37 -8.00 -2.42
N LYS A 77 8.95 -7.11 -3.29
CA LYS A 77 8.85 -5.68 -2.99
C LYS A 77 7.45 -5.10 -3.24
N LEU A 78 7.18 -4.00 -2.55
CA LEU A 78 6.12 -3.07 -2.88
C LEU A 78 6.72 -1.67 -3.13
N ILE A 79 6.42 -1.08 -4.27
CA ILE A 79 6.89 0.26 -4.66
C ILE A 79 5.68 1.17 -4.85
N ILE A 80 5.61 2.23 -4.07
CA ILE A 80 4.54 3.23 -4.13
C ILE A 80 5.15 4.58 -4.50
N GLY A 81 4.60 5.21 -5.52
CA GLY A 81 4.97 6.56 -5.97
C GLY A 81 4.49 7.67 -5.04
N ASP A 82 4.28 8.86 -5.58
CA ASP A 82 3.97 10.06 -4.82
C ASP A 82 2.47 10.40 -4.83
N ASN A 83 2.01 11.16 -3.82
CA ASN A 83 0.68 11.77 -3.76
C ASN A 83 -0.49 10.76 -3.80
N ASN A 84 -0.33 9.56 -3.30
CA ASN A 84 -1.42 8.59 -3.23
C ASN A 84 -2.18 8.70 -1.90
N ILE A 85 -3.46 8.36 -1.94
CA ILE A 85 -4.33 8.29 -0.77
C ILE A 85 -4.84 6.87 -0.63
N PHE A 86 -4.50 6.24 0.50
CA PHE A 86 -5.02 4.93 0.90
C PHE A 86 -5.99 5.15 2.05
N ARG A 87 -7.29 4.96 1.78
CA ARG A 87 -8.33 5.10 2.79
C ARG A 87 -8.32 3.91 3.74
N GLU A 88 -9.22 3.94 4.71
CA GLU A 88 -9.29 2.99 5.81
C GLU A 88 -9.42 1.54 5.32
N TYR A 89 -8.73 0.63 6.00
CA TYR A 89 -8.76 -0.81 5.72
C TYR A 89 -8.29 -1.21 4.31
N CYS A 90 -7.55 -0.35 3.62
CA CYS A 90 -6.90 -0.77 2.37
C CYS A 90 -5.83 -1.81 2.64
N THR A 91 -5.71 -2.79 1.75
CA THR A 91 -4.66 -3.81 1.81
C THR A 91 -3.89 -3.88 0.49
N VAL A 92 -2.57 -3.98 0.58
CA VAL A 92 -1.67 -4.08 -0.57
C VAL A 92 -0.65 -5.16 -0.31
N ASN A 93 -0.56 -6.16 -1.19
CA ASN A 93 0.45 -7.21 -1.10
C ASN A 93 1.72 -6.87 -1.90
N ARG A 94 2.86 -7.41 -1.46
CA ARG A 94 4.12 -7.42 -2.22
C ARG A 94 4.00 -8.30 -3.47
N GLY A 95 4.98 -8.24 -4.37
CA GLY A 95 5.07 -9.12 -5.53
C GLY A 95 5.43 -10.56 -5.19
N THR A 96 5.53 -11.42 -6.21
CA THR A 96 5.98 -12.81 -6.11
C THR A 96 7.17 -13.05 -7.05
N VAL A 97 8.03 -14.03 -6.74
CA VAL A 97 9.13 -14.44 -7.63
C VAL A 97 8.64 -15.14 -8.90
N THR A 98 7.41 -15.62 -8.89
CA THR A 98 6.75 -16.20 -10.08
C THR A 98 6.13 -15.13 -10.99
N GLY A 99 6.02 -13.90 -10.50
CA GLY A 99 5.56 -12.72 -11.25
C GLY A 99 6.71 -11.78 -11.61
N ILE A 100 6.51 -10.49 -11.37
CA ILE A 100 7.51 -9.45 -11.63
C ILE A 100 8.39 -9.11 -10.41
N ASN A 101 8.26 -9.88 -9.34
CA ASN A 101 8.99 -9.72 -8.07
C ASN A 101 8.61 -8.45 -7.27
N GLU A 102 7.69 -7.67 -7.75
CA GLU A 102 7.23 -6.46 -7.07
C GLU A 102 5.78 -6.10 -7.44
N THR A 103 5.11 -5.41 -6.55
CA THR A 103 3.87 -4.69 -6.84
C THR A 103 4.20 -3.22 -6.98
N ILE A 104 3.70 -2.56 -8.01
CA ILE A 104 4.03 -1.17 -8.35
C ILE A 104 2.77 -0.33 -8.34
N ILE A 105 2.82 0.79 -7.62
CA ILE A 105 1.76 1.81 -7.60
C ILE A 105 2.40 3.14 -8.01
N GLY A 106 1.85 3.74 -9.06
CA GLY A 106 2.28 5.05 -9.56
C GLY A 106 1.89 6.20 -8.64
N CYS A 107 1.57 7.35 -9.21
CA CYS A 107 1.33 8.59 -8.49
C CYS A 107 -0.12 9.07 -8.61
N ASN A 108 -0.55 9.90 -7.64
CA ASN A 108 -1.85 10.59 -7.66
C ASN A 108 -3.06 9.64 -7.68
N ASN A 109 -2.97 8.49 -7.04
CA ASN A 109 -4.05 7.51 -6.99
C ASN A 109 -4.90 7.67 -5.72
N LEU A 110 -6.16 7.28 -5.81
CA LEU A 110 -7.08 7.19 -4.68
C LEU A 110 -7.58 5.76 -4.53
N PHE A 111 -7.28 5.15 -3.41
CA PHE A 111 -7.76 3.84 -3.00
C PHE A 111 -8.81 4.06 -1.90
N MET A 112 -10.10 3.92 -2.26
CA MET A 112 -11.17 4.11 -1.29
C MET A 112 -11.24 2.96 -0.28
N ALA A 113 -11.99 3.14 0.79
CA ALA A 113 -12.00 2.21 1.92
C ALA A 113 -12.28 0.75 1.50
N TYR A 114 -11.58 -0.18 2.16
CA TYR A 114 -11.65 -1.63 1.92
C TYR A 114 -11.16 -2.09 0.54
N SER A 115 -10.49 -1.26 -0.25
CA SER A 115 -9.92 -1.73 -1.52
C SER A 115 -8.73 -2.67 -1.27
N HIS A 116 -8.54 -3.63 -2.19
CA HIS A 116 -7.46 -4.60 -2.14
C HIS A 116 -6.64 -4.60 -3.42
N ILE A 117 -5.32 -4.62 -3.28
CA ILE A 117 -4.36 -4.73 -4.38
C ILE A 117 -3.53 -5.99 -4.12
N ALA A 118 -3.76 -7.02 -4.93
CA ALA A 118 -2.97 -8.25 -4.83
C ALA A 118 -1.58 -8.08 -5.45
N HIS A 119 -0.77 -9.13 -5.32
CA HIS A 119 0.62 -9.19 -5.75
C HIS A 119 0.82 -8.96 -7.26
N ASP A 120 1.96 -8.46 -7.65
CA ASP A 120 2.40 -8.25 -9.04
C ASP A 120 1.47 -7.33 -9.87
N CYS A 121 0.64 -6.53 -9.22
CA CYS A 121 -0.13 -5.48 -9.89
C CYS A 121 0.78 -4.29 -10.28
N VAL A 122 0.49 -3.67 -11.44
CA VAL A 122 1.16 -2.46 -11.88
C VAL A 122 0.12 -1.36 -12.09
N ILE A 123 -0.15 -0.58 -11.05
CA ILE A 123 -1.12 0.52 -11.10
C ILE A 123 -0.41 1.78 -11.61
N LYS A 124 -0.95 2.38 -12.67
CA LYS A 124 -0.44 3.62 -13.24
C LYS A 124 -0.89 4.83 -12.42
N ASP A 125 -0.69 6.03 -12.95
CA ASP A 125 -1.05 7.28 -12.28
C ASP A 125 -2.54 7.62 -12.44
N ASN A 126 -3.07 8.41 -11.50
CA ASN A 126 -4.42 8.97 -11.53
C ASN A 126 -5.55 7.93 -11.60
N CYS A 127 -5.34 6.78 -10.97
CA CYS A 127 -6.37 5.74 -10.84
C CYS A 127 -7.22 5.95 -9.59
N ILE A 128 -8.49 5.58 -9.66
CA ILE A 128 -9.41 5.57 -8.52
C ILE A 128 -9.98 4.16 -8.38
N LEU A 129 -9.74 3.54 -7.23
CA LEU A 129 -10.41 2.31 -6.83
C LEU A 129 -11.53 2.65 -5.85
N SER A 130 -12.77 2.33 -6.24
CA SER A 130 -13.94 2.55 -5.39
C SER A 130 -13.93 1.65 -4.15
N ASN A 131 -14.82 1.93 -3.20
CA ASN A 131 -14.95 1.14 -1.98
C ASN A 131 -15.08 -0.36 -2.28
N ALA A 132 -14.31 -1.16 -1.56
CA ALA A 132 -14.25 -2.61 -1.67
C ALA A 132 -13.86 -3.14 -3.08
N ALA A 133 -13.35 -2.30 -3.97
CA ALA A 133 -12.79 -2.79 -5.24
C ALA A 133 -11.54 -3.61 -4.97
N SER A 134 -11.43 -4.76 -5.63
CA SER A 134 -10.29 -5.68 -5.46
C SER A 134 -9.64 -5.97 -6.81
N LEU A 135 -8.33 -5.82 -6.86
CA LEU A 135 -7.51 -6.25 -7.99
C LEU A 135 -6.92 -7.62 -7.68
N ALA A 136 -7.17 -8.58 -8.56
CA ALA A 136 -6.47 -9.85 -8.54
C ALA A 136 -4.98 -9.67 -8.89
N GLY A 137 -4.15 -10.68 -8.62
CA GLY A 137 -2.74 -10.64 -8.99
C GLY A 137 -2.50 -10.40 -10.48
N HIS A 138 -1.38 -9.76 -10.81
CA HIS A 138 -0.91 -9.47 -12.18
C HIS A 138 -1.80 -8.50 -12.98
N VAL A 139 -2.70 -7.77 -12.35
CA VAL A 139 -3.56 -6.77 -13.01
C VAL A 139 -2.81 -5.47 -13.23
N THR A 140 -2.95 -4.87 -14.42
CA THR A 140 -2.33 -3.60 -14.78
C THR A 140 -3.40 -2.59 -15.19
N PRO A 141 -4.01 -1.86 -14.25
CA PRO A 141 -4.89 -0.74 -14.59
C PRO A 141 -4.09 0.40 -15.23
N VAL A 142 -4.63 0.94 -16.32
CA VAL A 142 -4.01 2.09 -16.99
C VAL A 142 -4.36 3.41 -16.29
N SER A 143 -3.62 4.48 -16.58
CA SER A 143 -3.89 5.83 -16.04
C SER A 143 -5.33 6.30 -16.30
N TYR A 144 -5.86 7.10 -15.39
CA TYR A 144 -7.24 7.62 -15.43
C TYR A 144 -8.34 6.55 -15.37
N THR A 145 -8.03 5.40 -14.77
CA THR A 145 -9.01 4.32 -14.58
C THR A 145 -9.82 4.54 -13.30
N HIS A 146 -11.15 4.42 -13.42
CA HIS A 146 -12.05 4.37 -12.27
C HIS A 146 -12.62 2.95 -12.16
N LEU A 147 -12.16 2.19 -11.18
CA LEU A 147 -12.56 0.82 -10.95
C LEU A 147 -13.66 0.77 -9.89
N THR A 148 -14.80 0.22 -10.28
CA THR A 148 -15.96 -0.03 -9.40
C THR A 148 -16.29 -1.51 -9.39
N LEU A 149 -16.80 -2.02 -8.28
CA LEU A 149 -17.47 -3.32 -8.27
C LEU A 149 -18.83 -3.21 -8.93
N PRO A 150 -19.33 -4.26 -9.64
CA PRO A 150 -20.73 -4.31 -10.04
C PRO A 150 -21.59 -4.25 -8.79
N THR A 151 -22.47 -3.26 -8.70
CA THR A 151 -23.47 -3.17 -7.64
C THR A 151 -24.53 -4.22 -7.95
N ILE A 152 -24.48 -5.38 -7.31
CA ILE A 152 -25.59 -6.34 -7.36
C ILE A 152 -26.60 -5.87 -6.32
N LEU A 153 -27.67 -5.24 -6.78
CA LEU A 153 -28.86 -5.03 -5.97
C LEU A 153 -29.57 -6.40 -5.89
N LEU A 154 -29.37 -7.10 -4.79
CA LEU A 154 -30.23 -8.23 -4.45
C LEU A 154 -31.54 -7.64 -3.90
N VAL A 155 -32.56 -7.65 -4.71
CA VAL A 155 -33.93 -7.35 -4.29
C VAL A 155 -34.56 -8.63 -3.75
#